data_bea07de09cfd5ecde6675533e3341d08
#
_entry.id   bea07de09cfd5ecde6675533e3341d08
#
_cell.length_a   1.000
_cell.length_b   1.000
_cell.length_c   1.000
_cell.angle_alpha   90.00
_cell.angle_beta   90.00
_cell.angle_gamma   90.00
#
_symmetry.space_group_name_H-M   'P 1'
#
loop_
_entity.id
_entity.type
_entity.pdbx_description
1 polymer ?
#
loop_
_entity_poly.entity_id
_entity_poly.type
_entity_poly.pdbx_seq_one_letter_code
_entity_poly.pdbx_strand_id
1 'polypeptide(L)'
;MGITSTSVYLSRFMGDKVGTENEIPVSVALLPDLSHVSTFESQNPPTIKLSATNLEFPNLKPKQKKSQTVLITNTGKSPLQIQDMQVFSMALGVKLKKHILQPGETTKMKITVMANNIGRTKSSPRILMITNDPKHPMITVKVKASILKE
;
A
#
# COMPACT_ATOMS: atom_id res chain seq x y z
N MET A 1 8.55 -4.09 -7.77
CA MET A 1 7.15 -3.90 -8.18
C MET A 1 6.57 -2.74 -7.39
N GLY A 2 5.40 -2.21 -7.76
CA GLY A 2 4.75 -1.12 -7.05
C GLY A 2 4.43 0.06 -7.95
N ILE A 3 4.19 1.23 -7.35
CA ILE A 3 3.92 2.47 -8.08
C ILE A 3 5.17 3.34 -8.09
N THR A 4 5.61 3.71 -9.29
CA THR A 4 6.63 4.74 -9.51
C THR A 4 5.95 5.93 -10.16
N SER A 5 6.22 7.14 -9.65
CA SER A 5 5.68 8.39 -10.19
C SER A 5 6.81 9.32 -10.59
N THR A 6 6.63 9.98 -11.70
CA THR A 6 7.50 11.05 -12.22
C THR A 6 6.65 12.15 -12.81
N SER A 7 7.28 13.25 -13.21
CA SER A 7 6.60 14.34 -13.92
C SER A 7 7.28 14.61 -15.24
N VAL A 8 6.48 14.87 -16.26
CA VAL A 8 6.92 15.37 -17.57
C VAL A 8 6.45 16.80 -17.68
N TYR A 9 7.30 17.68 -18.22
CA TYR A 9 6.97 19.09 -18.39
C TYR A 9 6.85 19.43 -19.86
N LEU A 10 5.77 20.12 -20.23
CA LEU A 10 5.58 20.64 -21.57
C LEU A 10 6.19 22.05 -21.66
N SER A 11 7.15 22.24 -22.57
CA SER A 11 7.73 23.54 -22.88
C SER A 11 7.02 24.12 -24.11
N ARG A 12 6.52 25.33 -24.00
CA ARG A 12 5.89 26.07 -25.11
C ARG A 12 6.92 26.73 -26.02
N PHE A 13 8.10 27.01 -25.46
CA PHE A 13 9.22 27.63 -26.17
C PHE A 13 10.55 27.31 -25.42
N MET A 14 11.68 27.51 -26.09
CA MET A 14 12.99 27.29 -25.48
C MET A 14 13.22 28.28 -24.33
N GLY A 15 13.48 27.78 -23.13
CA GLY A 15 13.64 28.59 -21.91
C GLY A 15 12.37 28.75 -21.07
N ASP A 16 11.24 28.10 -21.45
CA ASP A 16 10.05 28.04 -20.61
C ASP A 16 10.38 27.39 -19.25
N LYS A 17 9.96 28.04 -18.17
CA LYS A 17 10.26 27.57 -16.81
C LYS A 17 9.37 26.39 -16.46
N VAL A 18 9.95 25.35 -15.87
CA VAL A 18 9.20 24.24 -15.30
C VAL A 18 8.40 24.72 -14.08
N GLY A 19 7.11 24.43 -14.07
CA GLY A 19 6.19 24.81 -13.01
C GLY A 19 4.97 23.92 -13.01
N THR A 20 4.10 24.12 -12.04
CA THR A 20 2.87 23.30 -11.88
C THR A 20 1.89 23.48 -13.02
N GLU A 21 1.95 24.58 -13.76
CA GLU A 21 1.09 24.93 -14.88
C GLU A 21 1.41 24.14 -16.17
N ASN A 22 2.63 23.61 -16.27
CA ASN A 22 3.08 22.80 -17.42
C ASN A 22 3.55 21.40 -17.01
N GLU A 23 3.23 20.97 -15.80
CA GLU A 23 3.53 19.65 -15.24
C GLU A 23 2.47 18.62 -15.62
N ILE A 24 2.89 17.50 -16.19
CA ILE A 24 2.06 16.32 -16.42
C ILE A 24 2.58 15.21 -15.47
N PRO A 25 1.84 14.88 -14.42
CA PRO A 25 2.23 13.77 -13.55
C PRO A 25 2.01 12.44 -14.26
N VAL A 26 3.02 11.59 -14.26
CA VAL A 26 2.98 10.23 -14.82
C VAL A 26 3.20 9.22 -13.72
N SER A 27 2.32 8.24 -13.64
CA SER A 27 2.46 7.13 -12.67
C SER A 27 2.36 5.80 -13.38
N VAL A 28 3.27 4.90 -13.05
CA VAL A 28 3.31 3.53 -13.57
C VAL A 28 3.18 2.55 -12.41
N ALA A 29 2.24 1.61 -12.53
CA ALA A 29 2.12 0.48 -11.61
C ALA A 29 2.75 -0.76 -12.25
N LEU A 30 3.79 -1.30 -11.61
CA LEU A 30 4.40 -2.57 -11.99
C LEU A 30 3.74 -3.69 -11.18
N LEU A 31 2.96 -4.53 -11.86
CA LEU A 31 2.27 -5.68 -11.28
C LEU A 31 3.10 -6.96 -11.50
N PRO A 32 2.79 -8.04 -10.75
CA PRO A 32 3.39 -9.34 -10.98
C PRO A 32 3.14 -9.85 -12.39
N ASP A 33 4.13 -10.46 -12.99
CA ASP A 33 3.95 -11.25 -14.20
C ASP A 33 3.32 -12.60 -13.82
N LEU A 34 2.10 -12.84 -14.26
CA LEU A 34 1.35 -14.07 -14.04
C LEU A 34 1.35 -15.01 -15.26
N SER A 35 2.17 -14.73 -16.27
CA SER A 35 2.24 -15.54 -17.50
C SER A 35 2.78 -16.96 -17.27
N HIS A 36 3.54 -17.16 -16.19
CA HIS A 36 4.13 -18.47 -15.82
C HIS A 36 3.37 -19.23 -14.74
N VAL A 37 2.12 -18.81 -14.46
CA VAL A 37 1.25 -19.47 -13.47
C VAL A 37 0.87 -20.87 -14.00
N SER A 38 1.03 -21.89 -13.16
CA SER A 38 0.67 -23.27 -13.52
C SER A 38 -0.84 -23.40 -13.82
N THR A 39 -1.21 -24.39 -14.63
CA THR A 39 -2.63 -24.66 -14.93
C THR A 39 -3.45 -24.89 -13.64
N PHE A 40 -2.86 -25.54 -12.63
CA PHE A 40 -3.51 -25.74 -11.34
C PHE A 40 -3.78 -24.42 -10.61
N GLU A 41 -2.80 -23.54 -10.54
CA GLU A 41 -2.93 -22.23 -9.89
C GLU A 41 -3.89 -21.30 -10.64
N SER A 42 -3.89 -21.38 -11.98
CA SER A 42 -4.85 -20.66 -12.82
C SER A 42 -6.30 -21.05 -12.54
N GLN A 43 -6.55 -22.35 -12.34
CA GLN A 43 -7.88 -22.88 -12.00
C GLN A 43 -8.22 -22.73 -10.51
N ASN A 44 -7.22 -22.66 -9.63
CA ASN A 44 -7.33 -22.60 -8.19
C ASN A 44 -6.49 -21.44 -7.62
N PRO A 45 -6.78 -20.18 -7.98
CA PRO A 45 -5.92 -19.06 -7.63
C PRO A 45 -5.86 -18.81 -6.12
N PRO A 46 -4.78 -18.16 -5.66
CA PRO A 46 -4.76 -17.58 -4.33
C PRO A 46 -5.82 -16.47 -4.24
N THR A 47 -6.33 -16.24 -3.05
CA THR A 47 -7.31 -15.17 -2.81
C THR A 47 -6.99 -14.51 -1.48
N ILE A 48 -6.70 -13.23 -1.53
CA ILE A 48 -6.39 -12.45 -0.34
C ILE A 48 -7.66 -11.89 0.31
N LYS A 49 -7.74 -12.01 1.63
CA LYS A 49 -8.77 -11.37 2.45
C LYS A 49 -8.11 -10.59 3.58
N LEU A 50 -8.48 -9.32 3.72
CA LEU A 50 -8.06 -8.47 4.82
C LEU A 50 -9.19 -8.27 5.82
N SER A 51 -8.86 -8.19 7.12
CA SER A 51 -9.83 -7.86 8.16
C SER A 51 -10.30 -6.40 8.10
N ALA A 52 -9.47 -5.49 7.56
CA ALA A 52 -9.79 -4.09 7.31
C ALA A 52 -8.89 -3.48 6.24
N THR A 53 -9.44 -2.60 5.42
CA THR A 53 -8.73 -1.79 4.41
C THR A 53 -8.69 -0.31 4.76
N ASN A 54 -9.49 0.11 5.75
CA ASN A 54 -9.51 1.46 6.27
C ASN A 54 -9.24 1.41 7.78
N LEU A 55 -8.23 2.14 8.22
CA LEU A 55 -7.84 2.22 9.62
C LEU A 55 -7.97 3.65 10.11
N GLU A 56 -8.50 3.82 11.31
CA GLU A 56 -8.66 5.12 11.95
C GLU A 56 -7.91 5.17 13.27
N PHE A 57 -7.15 6.24 13.45
CA PHE A 57 -6.38 6.54 14.66
C PHE A 57 -6.78 7.95 15.15
N PRO A 58 -7.95 8.08 15.77
CA PRO A 58 -8.42 9.37 16.27
C PRO A 58 -7.69 9.80 17.53
N ASN A 59 -7.63 11.12 17.73
CA ASN A 59 -7.21 11.77 18.98
C ASN A 59 -5.84 11.30 19.50
N LEU A 60 -4.84 11.26 18.63
CA LEU A 60 -3.47 10.95 19.02
C LEU A 60 -2.86 12.13 19.79
N LYS A 61 -2.25 11.87 20.93
CA LYS A 61 -1.45 12.87 21.65
C LYS A 61 -0.18 13.21 20.87
N PRO A 62 0.36 14.42 20.98
CA PRO A 62 1.66 14.75 20.39
C PRO A 62 2.73 13.73 20.77
N LYS A 63 3.58 13.33 19.80
CA LYS A 63 4.62 12.31 19.97
C LYS A 63 4.14 10.87 20.25
N GLN A 64 2.83 10.64 20.35
CA GLN A 64 2.30 9.29 20.57
C GLN A 64 2.56 8.36 19.38
N LYS A 65 2.80 7.08 19.70
CA LYS A 65 2.79 5.99 18.73
C LYS A 65 1.62 5.07 19.04
N LYS A 66 0.77 4.77 18.07
CA LYS A 66 -0.36 3.85 18.22
C LYS A 66 -0.32 2.81 17.11
N SER A 67 -0.63 1.58 17.45
CA SER A 67 -0.60 0.47 16.49
C SER A 67 -1.97 -0.20 16.40
N GLN A 68 -2.30 -0.67 15.19
CA GLN A 68 -3.40 -1.59 14.94
C GLN A 68 -2.88 -2.79 14.14
N THR A 69 -3.57 -3.91 14.22
CA THR A 69 -3.23 -5.13 13.50
C THR A 69 -4.31 -5.46 12.51
N VAL A 70 -3.91 -5.66 11.26
CA VAL A 70 -4.76 -6.18 10.19
C VAL A 70 -4.40 -7.65 10.00
N LEU A 71 -5.41 -8.51 9.98
CA LEU A 71 -5.25 -9.91 9.62
C LEU A 71 -5.34 -10.05 8.10
N ILE A 72 -4.40 -10.80 7.53
CA ILE A 72 -4.35 -11.15 6.13
C ILE A 72 -4.50 -12.65 6.04
N THR A 73 -5.54 -13.13 5.36
CA THR A 73 -5.86 -14.54 5.20
C THR A 73 -5.84 -14.92 3.73
N ASN A 74 -5.21 -16.04 3.41
CA ASN A 74 -5.37 -16.67 2.11
C ASN A 74 -6.62 -17.55 2.12
N THR A 75 -7.67 -17.11 1.45
CA THR A 75 -8.93 -17.87 1.31
C THR A 75 -8.98 -18.66 -0.01
N GLY A 76 -7.93 -18.58 -0.82
CA GLY A 76 -7.78 -19.34 -2.06
C GLY A 76 -7.24 -20.74 -1.87
N LYS A 77 -6.94 -21.40 -2.98
CA LYS A 77 -6.49 -22.79 -3.02
C LYS A 77 -5.01 -22.95 -3.37
N SER A 78 -4.34 -21.90 -3.80
CA SER A 78 -2.90 -21.85 -4.07
C SER A 78 -2.18 -20.89 -3.11
N PRO A 79 -0.85 -21.01 -2.96
CA PRO A 79 -0.08 -20.13 -2.08
C PRO A 79 -0.23 -18.65 -2.46
N LEU A 80 -0.62 -17.83 -1.52
CA LEU A 80 -0.67 -16.37 -1.67
C LEU A 80 0.70 -15.77 -1.34
N GLN A 81 1.22 -14.97 -2.24
CA GLN A 81 2.46 -14.23 -2.05
C GLN A 81 2.18 -12.73 -1.97
N ILE A 82 2.66 -12.09 -0.91
CA ILE A 82 2.72 -10.63 -0.79
C ILE A 82 4.13 -10.23 -1.25
N GLN A 83 4.23 -9.80 -2.51
CA GLN A 83 5.51 -9.63 -3.21
C GLN A 83 6.18 -8.32 -2.84
N ASP A 84 5.38 -7.26 -2.61
CA ASP A 84 5.91 -5.95 -2.26
C ASP A 84 4.93 -5.16 -1.40
N MET A 85 5.47 -4.24 -0.60
CA MET A 85 4.68 -3.29 0.20
C MET A 85 5.32 -1.91 0.15
N GLN A 86 4.56 -0.93 -0.33
CA GLN A 86 4.96 0.47 -0.35
C GLN A 86 4.18 1.28 0.68
N VAL A 87 4.90 2.06 1.49
CA VAL A 87 4.34 2.91 2.53
C VAL A 87 4.44 4.37 2.11
N PHE A 88 3.29 5.01 1.85
CA PHE A 88 3.23 6.38 1.36
C PHE A 88 3.03 7.40 2.48
N SER A 89 3.78 7.28 3.56
CA SER A 89 3.85 8.30 4.61
C SER A 89 4.97 8.00 5.59
N MET A 90 5.75 9.00 5.94
CA MET A 90 6.75 8.92 7.02
C MET A 90 6.11 8.76 8.41
N ALA A 91 4.79 8.98 8.53
CA ALA A 91 4.05 8.77 9.76
C ALA A 91 3.67 7.30 10.00
N LEU A 92 3.87 6.42 9.01
CA LEU A 92 3.50 5.02 9.09
C LEU A 92 4.73 4.11 9.21
N GLY A 93 4.64 3.15 10.13
CA GLY A 93 5.51 1.98 10.17
C GLY A 93 4.68 0.72 9.95
N VAL A 94 5.17 -0.19 9.11
CA VAL A 94 4.49 -1.45 8.80
C VAL A 94 5.42 -2.62 9.09
N LYS A 95 4.88 -3.65 9.75
CA LYS A 95 5.56 -4.92 9.97
C LYS A 95 4.64 -6.06 9.57
N LEU A 96 5.06 -6.85 8.59
CA LEU A 96 4.40 -8.07 8.17
C LEU A 96 5.19 -9.28 8.70
N LYS A 97 4.51 -10.23 9.31
CA LYS A 97 5.18 -11.39 9.94
C LYS A 97 5.55 -12.47 8.91
N LYS A 98 4.71 -12.66 7.88
CA LYS A 98 4.89 -13.70 6.88
C LYS A 98 4.39 -13.20 5.53
N HIS A 99 5.19 -13.39 4.47
CA HIS A 99 4.90 -12.91 3.11
C HIS A 99 4.29 -13.97 2.20
N ILE A 100 4.43 -15.25 2.53
CA ILE A 100 3.85 -16.37 1.77
C ILE A 100 2.88 -17.09 2.70
N LEU A 101 1.62 -17.21 2.28
CA LEU A 101 0.56 -17.85 3.04
C LEU A 101 0.02 -19.07 2.28
N GLN A 102 0.04 -20.22 2.92
CA GLN A 102 -0.61 -21.41 2.39
C GLN A 102 -2.15 -21.24 2.39
N PRO A 103 -2.89 -22.04 1.60
CA PRO A 103 -4.35 -22.04 1.65
C PRO A 103 -4.89 -22.14 3.09
N GLY A 104 -5.81 -21.24 3.45
CA GLY A 104 -6.37 -21.12 4.80
C GLY A 104 -5.49 -20.44 5.85
N GLU A 105 -4.24 -20.12 5.52
CA GLU A 105 -3.33 -19.54 6.48
C GLU A 105 -3.59 -18.03 6.68
N THR A 106 -3.35 -17.56 7.91
CA THR A 106 -3.49 -16.15 8.31
C THR A 106 -2.20 -15.59 8.87
N THR A 107 -1.84 -14.37 8.49
CA THR A 107 -0.73 -13.62 9.06
C THR A 107 -1.20 -12.28 9.64
N LYS A 108 -0.34 -11.68 10.46
CA LYS A 108 -0.60 -10.38 11.11
C LYS A 108 0.27 -9.30 10.48
N MET A 109 -0.37 -8.24 9.99
CA MET A 109 0.28 -7.01 9.58
C MET A 109 0.04 -5.96 10.67
N LYS A 110 1.12 -5.55 11.35
CA LYS A 110 1.08 -4.49 12.36
C LYS A 110 1.37 -3.15 11.70
N ILE A 111 0.44 -2.22 11.83
CA ILE A 111 0.54 -0.86 11.33
C ILE A 111 0.67 0.08 12.53
N THR A 112 1.71 0.90 12.55
CA THR A 112 2.01 1.85 13.62
C THR A 112 1.95 3.26 13.06
N VAL A 113 1.18 4.13 13.70
CA VAL A 113 1.14 5.57 13.39
C VAL A 113 2.00 6.33 14.38
N MET A 114 2.82 7.23 13.87
CA MET A 114 3.70 8.14 14.63
C MET A 114 3.14 9.55 14.54
N ALA A 115 2.56 10.06 15.64
CA ALA A 115 1.86 11.34 15.68
C ALA A 115 2.72 12.54 15.27
N ASN A 116 4.01 12.56 15.61
CA ASN A 116 4.94 13.65 15.28
C ASN A 116 5.21 13.81 13.77
N ASN A 117 4.85 12.83 12.95
CA ASN A 117 5.05 12.86 11.50
C ASN A 117 3.74 13.05 10.72
N ILE A 118 2.59 13.14 11.41
CA ILE A 118 1.30 13.42 10.78
C ILE A 118 1.32 14.86 10.23
N GLY A 119 0.80 15.03 9.01
CA GLY A 119 0.72 16.34 8.36
C GLY A 119 2.00 16.80 7.65
N ARG A 120 3.11 16.05 7.75
CA ARG A 120 4.35 16.37 7.02
C ARG A 120 4.34 15.98 5.55
N THR A 121 3.38 15.18 5.13
CA THR A 121 3.18 14.78 3.73
C THR A 121 1.85 15.31 3.21
N LYS A 122 1.83 15.83 1.98
CA LYS A 122 0.60 16.31 1.31
C LYS A 122 -0.38 15.17 0.98
N SER A 123 0.11 13.94 0.86
CA SER A 123 -0.72 12.77 0.51
C SER A 123 -1.29 12.09 1.74
N SER A 124 -2.52 11.59 1.62
CA SER A 124 -3.15 10.77 2.67
C SER A 124 -2.32 9.51 2.94
N PRO A 125 -2.04 9.19 4.22
CA PRO A 125 -1.28 8.02 4.59
C PRO A 125 -1.94 6.74 4.07
N ARG A 126 -1.18 5.92 3.35
CA ARG A 126 -1.66 4.64 2.80
C ARG A 126 -0.52 3.65 2.65
N ILE A 127 -0.90 2.38 2.59
CA ILE A 127 -0.01 1.25 2.34
C ILE A 127 -0.54 0.55 1.09
N LEU A 128 0.33 0.35 0.13
CA LEU A 128 0.07 -0.43 -1.07
C LEU A 128 0.71 -1.80 -0.91
N MET A 129 -0.04 -2.85 -1.19
CA MET A 129 0.46 -4.23 -1.26
C MET A 129 0.30 -4.76 -2.67
N ILE A 130 1.33 -5.42 -3.18
CA ILE A 130 1.34 -6.15 -4.44
C ILE A 130 1.30 -7.65 -4.13
N THR A 131 0.38 -8.36 -4.76
CA THR A 131 0.14 -9.78 -4.51
C THR A 131 0.03 -10.57 -5.81
N ASN A 132 0.13 -11.89 -5.73
CA ASN A 132 -0.15 -12.79 -6.84
C ASN A 132 -1.63 -13.20 -6.95
N ASP A 133 -2.55 -12.58 -6.19
CA ASP A 133 -3.99 -12.76 -6.38
C ASP A 133 -4.42 -12.10 -7.70
N PRO A 134 -4.89 -12.86 -8.70
CA PRO A 134 -5.23 -12.29 -10.01
C PRO A 134 -6.45 -11.35 -9.96
N LYS A 135 -7.30 -11.47 -8.95
CA LYS A 135 -8.44 -10.56 -8.75
C LYS A 135 -8.06 -9.30 -7.97
N HIS A 136 -7.03 -9.39 -7.14
CA HIS A 136 -6.56 -8.30 -6.28
C HIS A 136 -5.03 -8.18 -6.33
N PRO A 137 -4.45 -7.95 -7.53
CA PRO A 137 -3.00 -7.87 -7.67
C PRO A 137 -2.41 -6.67 -6.92
N MET A 138 -3.24 -5.67 -6.65
CA MET A 138 -2.88 -4.45 -5.94
C MET A 138 -3.95 -4.07 -4.92
N ILE A 139 -3.57 -3.95 -3.64
CA ILE A 139 -4.47 -3.59 -2.55
C ILE A 139 -3.94 -2.38 -1.82
N THR A 140 -4.82 -1.41 -1.57
CA THR A 140 -4.49 -0.22 -0.79
C THR A 140 -5.18 -0.26 0.57
N VAL A 141 -4.37 -0.17 1.64
CA VAL A 141 -4.86 0.07 3.01
C VAL A 141 -4.72 1.56 3.32
N LYS A 142 -5.86 2.22 3.52
CA LYS A 142 -5.93 3.65 3.84
C LYS A 142 -5.85 3.85 5.35
N VAL A 143 -5.11 4.87 5.78
CA VAL A 143 -4.96 5.20 7.20
C VAL A 143 -5.37 6.65 7.43
N LYS A 144 -6.36 6.86 8.28
CA LYS A 144 -6.75 8.18 8.76
C LYS A 144 -6.22 8.35 10.18
N ALA A 145 -5.53 9.44 10.44
CA ALA A 145 -5.01 9.76 11.76
C ALA A 145 -5.21 11.23 12.05
N SER A 146 -5.67 11.55 13.26
CA SER A 146 -5.84 12.91 13.75
C SER A 146 -5.12 13.12 15.08
N ILE A 147 -4.54 14.30 15.24
CA ILE A 147 -3.92 14.72 16.51
C ILE A 147 -4.99 15.43 17.34
N LEU A 148 -4.99 15.16 18.64
CA LEU A 148 -5.80 15.91 19.59
C LEU A 148 -5.35 17.38 19.55
N LYS A 149 -6.25 18.29 19.21
CA LYS A 149 -6.02 19.72 19.34
C LYS A 149 -6.28 20.07 20.81
N GLU A 150 -5.28 20.63 21.47
CA GLU A 150 -5.44 21.32 22.73
C GLU A 150 -6.24 22.59 22.57
#